data_215588f1b3e42958b0761af240c4f0e0
#
_entry.id   215588f1b3e42958b0761af240c4f0e0
#
_cell.length_a   1.000
_cell.length_b   1.000
_cell.length_c   1.000
_cell.angle_alpha   90.00
_cell.angle_beta   90.00
_cell.angle_gamma   90.00
#
_symmetry.space_group_name_H-M   'P 1'
#
loop_
_entity.id
_entity.type
_entity.pdbx_description
1 polymer ?
#
loop_
_entity_poly.entity_id
_entity_poly.type
_entity_poly.pdbx_seq_one_letter_code
_entity_poly.pdbx_strand_id
1 'polypeptide(L)'
;MPQPESQPQMLIERLGLLPHPEGGHYRETYRSTTKVATPRGERCASTAIVFLLTAGQCSHWHRICADELWLHQGGGGLLIHELSPAGAYRRTRLGLDLAAGETPQHLVPAGHWFGSEPAAGVGWSLVGCTVAPGFEFVDFSLARPEDLAPIAAAFPNWRRLCLATEPQVLPRLSPPATQA
;
A
#
# COMPACT_ATOMS: atom_id res chain seq x y z
N MET A 1 29.82 -20.67 5.26
CA MET A 1 28.45 -21.12 5.08
C MET A 1 27.60 -19.89 4.80
N PRO A 2 26.84 -19.80 3.69
CA PRO A 2 25.92 -18.71 3.49
C PRO A 2 24.91 -18.70 4.65
N GLN A 3 24.60 -17.52 5.19
CA GLN A 3 23.57 -17.33 6.21
C GLN A 3 22.23 -17.81 5.60
N PRO A 4 21.36 -18.49 6.37
CA PRO A 4 20.05 -18.83 5.86
C PRO A 4 19.32 -17.56 5.46
N GLU A 5 18.79 -17.56 4.24
CA GLU A 5 18.05 -16.45 3.69
C GLU A 5 16.86 -16.11 4.58
N SER A 6 16.68 -14.82 4.90
CA SER A 6 15.53 -14.41 5.70
C SER A 6 14.24 -14.62 4.91
N GLN A 7 13.12 -14.97 5.59
CA GLN A 7 11.85 -15.21 4.93
C GLN A 7 11.39 -14.02 4.05
N PRO A 8 11.54 -12.75 4.44
CA PRO A 8 11.27 -11.62 3.55
C PRO A 8 12.10 -11.61 2.27
N GLN A 9 13.40 -11.90 2.36
CA GLN A 9 14.27 -11.94 1.19
C GLN A 9 13.84 -13.03 0.21
N MET A 10 13.54 -14.22 0.70
CA MET A 10 13.00 -15.32 -0.10
C MET A 10 11.68 -14.92 -0.80
N LEU A 11 10.79 -14.18 -0.11
CA LEU A 11 9.54 -13.70 -0.70
C LEU A 11 9.80 -12.70 -1.83
N ILE A 12 10.73 -11.73 -1.62
CA ILE A 12 11.11 -10.76 -2.65
C ILE A 12 11.58 -11.49 -3.92
N GLU A 13 12.48 -12.46 -3.77
CA GLU A 13 13.06 -13.20 -4.90
C GLU A 13 12.04 -14.12 -5.57
N ARG A 14 11.34 -14.96 -4.78
CA ARG A 14 10.38 -15.94 -5.32
C ARG A 14 9.16 -15.29 -5.98
N LEU A 15 8.69 -14.18 -5.44
CA LEU A 15 7.56 -13.45 -6.00
C LEU A 15 7.98 -12.38 -7.02
N GLY A 16 9.29 -12.15 -7.22
CA GLY A 16 9.82 -11.15 -8.14
C GLY A 16 9.36 -9.73 -7.77
N LEU A 17 9.41 -9.39 -6.48
CA LEU A 17 8.97 -8.09 -6.00
C LEU A 17 10.03 -7.02 -6.28
N LEU A 18 9.58 -5.83 -6.65
CA LEU A 18 10.39 -4.63 -6.90
C LEU A 18 10.09 -3.56 -5.85
N PRO A 19 11.04 -2.65 -5.55
CA PRO A 19 10.77 -1.53 -4.66
C PRO A 19 9.59 -0.68 -5.15
N HIS A 20 8.70 -0.25 -4.23
CA HIS A 20 7.60 0.65 -4.54
C HIS A 20 7.96 2.10 -4.17
N PRO A 21 7.51 3.13 -4.93
CA PRO A 21 7.78 4.54 -4.61
C PRO A 21 7.27 4.99 -3.24
N GLU A 22 6.19 4.39 -2.73
CA GLU A 22 5.66 4.65 -1.38
C GLU A 22 6.42 3.92 -0.27
N GLY A 23 7.37 3.07 -0.59
CA GLY A 23 8.06 2.17 0.33
C GLY A 23 7.62 0.71 0.18
N GLY A 24 8.38 -0.22 0.77
CA GLY A 24 8.13 -1.66 0.62
C GLY A 24 8.47 -2.20 -0.77
N HIS A 25 7.98 -3.43 -1.04
CA HIS A 25 8.21 -4.14 -2.31
C HIS A 25 6.89 -4.67 -2.86
N TYR A 26 6.72 -4.59 -4.18
CA TYR A 26 5.48 -4.99 -4.84
C TYR A 26 5.72 -5.65 -6.19
N ARG A 27 4.67 -6.32 -6.69
CA ARG A 27 4.54 -6.73 -8.08
C ARG A 27 3.08 -6.63 -8.50
N GLU A 28 2.81 -6.01 -9.65
CA GLU A 28 1.49 -6.10 -10.29
C GLU A 28 1.30 -7.52 -10.81
N THR A 29 0.25 -8.18 -10.34
CA THR A 29 -0.09 -9.57 -10.67
C THR A 29 -1.28 -9.66 -11.61
N TYR A 30 -2.07 -8.58 -11.71
CA TYR A 30 -3.25 -8.52 -12.56
C TYR A 30 -3.52 -7.09 -13.02
N ARG A 31 -3.87 -6.97 -14.29
CA ARG A 31 -4.44 -5.76 -14.90
C ARG A 31 -5.54 -6.18 -15.85
N SER A 32 -6.76 -5.71 -15.62
CA SER A 32 -7.92 -6.01 -16.46
C SER A 32 -7.71 -5.47 -17.88
N THR A 33 -8.07 -6.28 -18.88
CA THR A 33 -8.15 -5.83 -20.28
C THR A 33 -9.42 -5.03 -20.56
N THR A 34 -10.46 -5.19 -19.72
CA THR A 34 -11.69 -4.39 -19.79
C THR A 34 -11.39 -2.95 -19.40
N LYS A 35 -11.91 -2.02 -20.17
CA LYS A 35 -11.79 -0.59 -19.92
C LYS A 35 -13.10 0.01 -19.42
N VAL A 36 -12.99 0.99 -18.55
CA VAL A 36 -14.12 1.75 -18.01
C VAL A 36 -13.85 3.24 -18.14
N ALA A 37 -14.88 4.00 -18.51
CA ALA A 37 -14.79 5.45 -18.53
C ALA A 37 -14.87 6.02 -17.11
N THR A 38 -13.99 6.95 -16.80
CA THR A 38 -13.99 7.69 -15.52
C THR A 38 -13.93 9.20 -15.79
N PRO A 39 -14.25 10.05 -14.80
CA PRO A 39 -14.07 11.50 -14.94
C PRO A 39 -12.64 11.94 -15.25
N ARG A 40 -11.65 11.07 -14.98
CA ARG A 40 -10.22 11.30 -15.22
C ARG A 40 -9.70 10.65 -16.51
N GLY A 41 -10.58 10.19 -17.37
CA GLY A 41 -10.27 9.44 -18.59
C GLY A 41 -10.47 7.93 -18.40
N GLU A 42 -10.12 7.18 -19.44
CA GLU A 42 -10.25 5.72 -19.43
C GLU A 42 -9.26 5.06 -18.48
N ARG A 43 -9.72 4.06 -17.72
CA ARG A 43 -8.91 3.20 -16.86
C ARG A 43 -9.23 1.73 -17.14
N CYS A 44 -8.31 0.80 -16.83
CA CYS A 44 -8.69 -0.61 -16.76
C CYS A 44 -9.71 -0.82 -15.63
N ALA A 45 -10.54 -1.84 -15.72
CA ALA A 45 -11.59 -2.07 -14.73
C ALA A 45 -11.03 -2.36 -13.34
N SER A 46 -9.88 -3.04 -13.25
CA SER A 46 -9.22 -3.32 -11.98
C SER A 46 -7.74 -3.68 -12.18
N THR A 47 -6.92 -3.44 -11.15
CA THR A 47 -5.56 -3.95 -10.99
C THR A 47 -5.41 -4.66 -9.66
N ALA A 48 -4.45 -5.59 -9.57
CA ALA A 48 -4.06 -6.19 -8.30
C ALA A 48 -2.53 -6.29 -8.21
N ILE A 49 -2.03 -6.08 -6.98
CA ILE A 49 -0.62 -6.27 -6.64
C ILE A 49 -0.48 -7.25 -5.47
N VAL A 50 0.68 -7.87 -5.37
CA VAL A 50 1.22 -8.38 -4.12
C VAL A 50 2.15 -7.34 -3.56
N PHE A 51 2.04 -7.04 -2.27
CA PHE A 51 2.80 -6.00 -1.59
C PHE A 51 3.38 -6.52 -0.27
N LEU A 52 4.67 -6.27 -0.03
CA LEU A 52 5.41 -6.71 1.14
C LEU A 52 5.99 -5.52 1.89
N LEU A 53 5.73 -5.46 3.18
CA LEU A 53 6.42 -4.58 4.13
C LEU A 53 7.18 -5.41 5.16
N THR A 54 8.43 -5.05 5.42
CA THR A 54 9.26 -5.66 6.46
C THR A 54 9.38 -4.76 7.68
N ALA A 55 9.86 -5.30 8.79
CA ALA A 55 10.09 -4.53 10.02
C ALA A 55 10.89 -3.25 9.74
N GLY A 56 10.41 -2.13 10.23
CA GLY A 56 11.03 -0.81 10.01
C GLY A 56 10.70 -0.14 8.68
N GLN A 57 10.05 -0.84 7.75
CA GLN A 57 9.49 -0.23 6.54
C GLN A 57 8.06 0.27 6.77
N CYS A 58 7.63 1.18 5.91
CA CYS A 58 6.23 1.60 5.84
C CYS A 58 5.86 1.89 4.39
N SER A 59 4.57 1.81 4.08
CA SER A 59 3.97 2.50 2.96
C SER A 59 3.70 3.93 3.41
N HIS A 60 4.36 4.89 2.78
CA HIS A 60 4.27 6.31 3.14
C HIS A 60 2.87 6.85 2.84
N TRP A 61 2.48 7.91 3.55
CA TRP A 61 1.21 8.56 3.33
C TRP A 61 1.02 8.94 1.87
N HIS A 62 -0.02 8.41 1.27
CA HIS A 62 -0.40 8.65 -0.11
C HIS A 62 -1.93 8.61 -0.25
N ARG A 63 -2.43 8.98 -1.41
CA ARG A 63 -3.83 8.77 -1.79
C ARG A 63 -3.91 8.41 -3.26
N ILE A 64 -4.99 7.70 -3.59
CA ILE A 64 -5.37 7.37 -4.95
C ILE A 64 -6.81 7.83 -5.23
N CYS A 65 -7.16 7.91 -6.51
CA CYS A 65 -8.47 8.38 -6.95
C CYS A 65 -9.49 7.25 -7.16
N ALA A 66 -9.22 6.05 -6.65
CA ALA A 66 -10.08 4.87 -6.73
C ALA A 66 -10.11 4.17 -5.38
N ASP A 67 -11.08 3.27 -5.20
CA ASP A 67 -11.14 2.42 -4.01
C ASP A 67 -10.03 1.38 -4.04
N GLU A 68 -9.39 1.14 -2.89
CA GLU A 68 -8.37 0.12 -2.74
C GLU A 68 -8.73 -0.87 -1.65
N LEU A 69 -8.85 -2.14 -2.03
CA LEU A 69 -9.11 -3.24 -1.11
C LEU A 69 -7.80 -3.94 -0.73
N TRP A 70 -7.48 -3.95 0.54
CA TRP A 70 -6.33 -4.60 1.16
C TRP A 70 -6.73 -5.96 1.71
N LEU A 71 -5.94 -7.01 1.43
CA LEU A 71 -6.19 -8.41 1.78
C LEU A 71 -4.95 -8.98 2.46
N HIS A 72 -5.04 -9.40 3.71
CA HIS A 72 -3.92 -10.06 4.40
C HIS A 72 -3.66 -11.44 3.79
N GLN A 73 -2.40 -11.69 3.41
CA GLN A 73 -1.98 -12.94 2.75
C GLN A 73 -0.95 -13.73 3.55
N GLY A 74 -0.22 -13.08 4.48
CA GLY A 74 0.78 -13.79 5.28
C GLY A 74 1.62 -12.87 6.17
N GLY A 75 2.45 -13.49 7.01
CA GLY A 75 3.22 -12.76 8.01
C GLY A 75 2.37 -12.33 9.21
N GLY A 76 2.80 -11.29 9.90
CA GLY A 76 2.05 -10.72 11.00
C GLY A 76 1.10 -9.59 10.58
N GLY A 77 0.37 -9.05 11.55
CA GLY A 77 -0.60 -8.00 11.31
C GLY A 77 0.03 -6.70 10.79
N LEU A 78 -0.74 -5.98 9.98
CA LEU A 78 -0.40 -4.69 9.41
C LEU A 78 -1.32 -3.61 10.00
N LEU A 79 -0.77 -2.44 10.29
CA LEU A 79 -1.56 -1.26 10.65
C LEU A 79 -1.79 -0.41 9.41
N ILE A 80 -3.05 -0.11 9.10
CA ILE A 80 -3.44 0.85 8.06
C ILE A 80 -3.97 2.09 8.77
N HIS A 81 -3.35 3.22 8.49
CA HIS A 81 -3.71 4.54 9.00
C HIS A 81 -4.42 5.31 7.90
N GLU A 82 -5.60 5.86 8.17
CA GLU A 82 -6.41 6.61 7.23
C GLU A 82 -6.78 7.99 7.77
N LEU A 83 -6.81 8.97 6.87
CA LEU A 83 -7.38 10.29 7.10
C LEU A 83 -8.40 10.57 5.98
N SER A 84 -9.67 10.66 6.36
CA SER A 84 -10.73 10.97 5.40
C SER A 84 -10.62 12.43 4.90
N PRO A 85 -11.21 12.77 3.74
CA PRO A 85 -11.31 14.16 3.29
C PRO A 85 -11.99 15.10 4.30
N ALA A 86 -12.84 14.57 5.18
CA ALA A 86 -13.48 15.33 6.27
C ALA A 86 -12.59 15.49 7.51
N GLY A 87 -11.33 15.00 7.49
CA GLY A 87 -10.38 15.12 8.60
C GLY A 87 -10.54 14.06 9.70
N ALA A 88 -11.38 13.03 9.51
CA ALA A 88 -11.51 11.95 10.47
C ALA A 88 -10.38 10.92 10.29
N TYR A 89 -9.66 10.65 11.38
CA TYR A 89 -8.61 9.63 11.43
C TYR A 89 -9.17 8.29 11.86
N ARG A 90 -8.73 7.23 11.19
CA ARG A 90 -8.99 5.84 11.57
C ARG A 90 -7.70 5.01 11.48
N ARG A 91 -7.58 4.02 12.35
CA ARG A 91 -6.55 2.99 12.28
C ARG A 91 -7.20 1.62 12.26
N THR A 92 -6.85 0.80 11.27
CA THR A 92 -7.31 -0.58 11.13
C THR A 92 -6.14 -1.54 11.32
N ARG A 93 -6.37 -2.67 12.00
CA ARG A 93 -5.42 -3.78 12.07
C ARG A 93 -5.85 -4.81 11.03
N LEU A 94 -5.04 -4.96 10.00
CA LEU A 94 -5.23 -5.97 8.95
C LEU A 94 -4.46 -7.22 9.34
N GLY A 95 -5.12 -8.39 9.40
CA GLY A 95 -4.50 -9.64 9.82
C GLY A 95 -5.55 -10.73 10.03
N LEU A 96 -5.12 -11.87 10.55
CA LEU A 96 -5.98 -13.04 10.76
C LEU A 96 -6.26 -13.34 12.25
N ASP A 97 -5.65 -12.63 13.17
CA ASP A 97 -5.98 -12.76 14.61
C ASP A 97 -7.25 -11.96 14.95
N LEU A 98 -8.40 -12.58 14.64
CA LEU A 98 -9.71 -11.98 14.92
C LEU A 98 -9.94 -11.73 16.42
N ALA A 99 -9.33 -12.55 17.29
CA ALA A 99 -9.43 -12.37 18.74
C ALA A 99 -8.68 -11.12 19.22
N ALA A 100 -7.59 -10.75 18.53
CA ALA A 100 -6.86 -9.50 18.77
C ALA A 100 -7.48 -8.28 18.05
N GLY A 101 -8.63 -8.44 17.40
CA GLY A 101 -9.33 -7.36 16.70
C GLY A 101 -8.77 -7.06 15.32
N GLU A 102 -8.07 -8.02 14.71
CA GLU A 102 -7.64 -7.91 13.31
C GLU A 102 -8.80 -8.23 12.34
N THR A 103 -8.72 -7.70 11.14
CA THR A 103 -9.63 -8.02 10.04
C THR A 103 -8.84 -8.53 8.82
N PRO A 104 -9.33 -9.58 8.13
CA PRO A 104 -8.60 -10.18 6.99
C PRO A 104 -8.55 -9.27 5.77
N GLN A 105 -9.46 -8.31 5.67
CA GLN A 105 -9.52 -7.34 4.57
C GLN A 105 -10.01 -5.98 5.05
N HIS A 106 -9.60 -4.94 4.33
CA HIS A 106 -9.95 -3.56 4.63
C HIS A 106 -10.06 -2.74 3.35
N LEU A 107 -11.12 -1.95 3.23
CA LEU A 107 -11.33 -1.01 2.14
C LEU A 107 -10.83 0.38 2.55
N VAL A 108 -9.93 0.94 1.75
CA VAL A 108 -9.58 2.37 1.77
C VAL A 108 -10.35 3.06 0.66
N PRO A 109 -11.30 3.96 0.97
CA PRO A 109 -12.08 4.67 -0.04
C PRO A 109 -11.24 5.64 -0.87
N ALA A 110 -11.66 5.87 -2.11
CA ALA A 110 -11.06 6.85 -3.00
C ALA A 110 -10.89 8.23 -2.32
N GLY A 111 -9.73 8.83 -2.52
CA GLY A 111 -9.41 10.17 -2.01
C GLY A 111 -9.03 10.27 -0.54
N HIS A 112 -9.07 9.18 0.23
CA HIS A 112 -8.51 9.15 1.58
C HIS A 112 -6.98 9.19 1.50
N TRP A 113 -6.34 9.94 2.43
CA TRP A 113 -4.92 9.78 2.70
C TRP A 113 -4.74 8.53 3.55
N PHE A 114 -3.79 7.68 3.20
CA PHE A 114 -3.48 6.50 3.99
C PHE A 114 -2.00 6.12 3.90
N GLY A 115 -1.57 5.37 4.89
CA GLY A 115 -0.24 4.79 4.97
C GLY A 115 -0.28 3.55 5.85
N SER A 116 0.70 2.68 5.75
CA SER A 116 0.70 1.43 6.49
C SER A 116 2.08 1.04 7.00
N GLU A 117 2.10 0.21 8.04
CA GLU A 117 3.32 -0.33 8.64
C GLU A 117 3.04 -1.69 9.29
N PRO A 118 4.01 -2.60 9.35
CA PRO A 118 3.87 -3.80 10.17
C PRO A 118 3.56 -3.44 11.63
N ALA A 119 2.70 -4.21 12.28
CA ALA A 119 2.40 -4.02 13.70
C ALA A 119 3.66 -4.23 14.56
N ALA A 120 3.66 -3.66 15.77
CA ALA A 120 4.81 -3.76 16.67
C ALA A 120 5.21 -5.24 16.91
N GLY A 121 6.50 -5.53 16.78
CA GLY A 121 7.03 -6.89 16.93
C GLY A 121 6.87 -7.81 15.72
N VAL A 122 6.22 -7.33 14.64
CA VAL A 122 6.04 -8.07 13.39
C VAL A 122 7.28 -7.92 12.50
N GLY A 123 7.84 -9.03 12.05
CA GLY A 123 9.01 -9.04 11.16
C GLY A 123 8.68 -8.65 9.71
N TRP A 124 7.49 -9.00 9.24
CA TRP A 124 7.01 -8.71 7.88
C TRP A 124 5.50 -8.94 7.77
N SER A 125 4.88 -8.29 6.79
CA SER A 125 3.49 -8.49 6.39
C SER A 125 3.38 -8.53 4.87
N LEU A 126 2.72 -9.56 4.34
CA LEU A 126 2.41 -9.74 2.92
C LEU A 126 0.92 -9.50 2.72
N VAL A 127 0.59 -8.64 1.78
CA VAL A 127 -0.80 -8.29 1.46
C VAL A 127 -1.04 -8.30 -0.04
N GLY A 128 -2.29 -8.53 -0.45
CA GLY A 128 -2.78 -8.22 -1.78
C GLY A 128 -3.52 -6.90 -1.75
N CYS A 129 -3.29 -6.03 -2.74
CA CYS A 129 -4.07 -4.81 -2.91
C CYS A 129 -4.76 -4.84 -4.27
N THR A 130 -6.07 -4.56 -4.28
CA THR A 130 -6.88 -4.51 -5.50
C THR A 130 -7.49 -3.12 -5.63
N VAL A 131 -7.30 -2.49 -6.78
CA VAL A 131 -7.79 -1.13 -7.07
C VAL A 131 -8.83 -1.19 -8.18
N ALA A 132 -9.95 -0.50 -7.98
CA ALA A 132 -11.04 -0.41 -8.97
C ALA A 132 -11.70 0.99 -8.94
N PRO A 133 -11.77 1.69 -10.09
CA PRO A 133 -11.09 1.44 -11.38
C PRO A 133 -9.58 1.31 -11.20
N GLY A 134 -8.91 0.57 -12.11
CA GLY A 134 -7.53 0.15 -11.95
C GLY A 134 -6.54 1.30 -11.76
N PHE A 135 -5.49 1.02 -11.02
CA PHE A 135 -4.43 1.95 -10.65
C PHE A 135 -3.66 2.49 -11.86
N GLU A 136 -3.41 3.80 -11.82
CA GLU A 136 -2.44 4.50 -12.66
C GLU A 136 -1.65 5.50 -11.83
N PHE A 137 -0.35 5.64 -12.07
CA PHE A 137 0.49 6.58 -11.31
C PHE A 137 0.06 8.05 -11.46
N VAL A 138 -0.65 8.40 -12.52
CA VAL A 138 -1.23 9.74 -12.70
C VAL A 138 -2.34 10.04 -11.67
N ASP A 139 -2.95 9.01 -11.08
CA ASP A 139 -3.98 9.12 -10.04
C ASP A 139 -3.42 8.98 -8.62
N PHE A 140 -2.09 8.85 -8.47
CA PHE A 140 -1.38 8.67 -7.20
C PHE A 140 -0.74 9.98 -6.74
N SER A 141 -0.83 10.27 -5.45
CA SER A 141 -0.17 11.42 -4.83
C SER A 141 0.43 11.03 -3.49
N LEU A 142 1.69 11.38 -3.26
CA LEU A 142 2.31 11.33 -1.94
C LEU A 142 1.89 12.54 -1.12
N ALA A 143 1.65 12.34 0.18
CA ALA A 143 1.24 13.41 1.07
C ALA A 143 2.41 14.32 1.44
N ARG A 144 2.16 15.61 1.46
CA ARG A 144 3.02 16.61 2.10
C ARG A 144 2.57 16.79 3.56
N PRO A 145 3.45 17.28 4.45
CA PRO A 145 3.10 17.48 5.85
C PRO A 145 1.85 18.34 6.08
N GLU A 146 1.61 19.34 5.24
CA GLU A 146 0.41 20.21 5.32
C GLU A 146 -0.89 19.47 4.99
N ASP A 147 -0.85 18.46 4.13
CA ASP A 147 -2.02 17.64 3.78
C ASP A 147 -2.52 16.81 4.97
N LEU A 148 -1.64 16.55 5.94
CA LEU A 148 -1.87 15.68 7.09
C LEU A 148 -1.98 16.43 8.43
N ALA A 149 -1.97 17.76 8.42
CA ALA A 149 -2.06 18.56 9.65
C ALA A 149 -3.23 18.15 10.58
N PRO A 150 -4.44 17.80 10.09
CA PRO A 150 -5.57 17.40 10.95
C PRO A 150 -5.33 16.13 11.79
N ILE A 151 -4.38 15.25 11.37
CA ILE A 151 -4.15 13.97 12.04
C ILE A 151 -3.32 14.10 13.33
N ALA A 152 -2.60 15.23 13.51
CA ALA A 152 -1.57 15.38 14.54
C ALA A 152 -2.06 15.11 15.97
N ALA A 153 -3.29 15.44 16.30
CA ALA A 153 -3.87 15.19 17.62
C ALA A 153 -4.20 13.71 17.85
N ALA A 154 -4.68 13.00 16.83
CA ALA A 154 -5.11 11.61 16.93
C ALA A 154 -3.95 10.61 16.73
N PHE A 155 -2.91 11.03 16.02
CA PHE A 155 -1.73 10.22 15.72
C PHE A 155 -0.44 11.07 15.79
N PRO A 156 0.10 11.34 16.99
CA PRO A 156 1.26 12.24 17.17
C PRO A 156 2.49 11.88 16.34
N ASN A 157 2.70 10.58 16.08
CA ASN A 157 3.86 10.07 15.33
C ASN A 157 3.62 9.94 13.81
N TRP A 158 2.59 10.56 13.27
CA TRP A 158 2.21 10.46 11.84
C TRP A 158 3.35 10.81 10.87
N ARG A 159 4.25 11.71 11.28
CA ARG A 159 5.39 12.17 10.45
C ARG A 159 6.36 11.06 10.08
N ARG A 160 6.43 9.98 10.88
CA ARG A 160 7.32 8.84 10.57
C ARG A 160 6.89 8.07 9.31
N LEU A 161 5.62 8.21 8.90
CA LEU A 161 5.10 7.66 7.67
C LEU A 161 5.14 8.68 6.51
N CYS A 162 5.79 9.82 6.66
CA CYS A 162 6.06 10.74 5.56
C CYS A 162 7.41 10.41 4.93
N LEU A 163 7.51 10.55 3.60
CA LEU A 163 8.83 10.54 2.96
C LEU A 163 9.69 11.69 3.49
N ALA A 164 10.95 11.38 3.77
CA ALA A 164 11.90 12.38 4.28
C ALA A 164 12.25 13.46 3.25
N THR A 165 12.11 13.14 1.95
CA THR A 165 12.35 14.04 0.82
C THR A 165 11.38 13.69 -0.31
N GLU A 166 10.93 14.71 -1.07
CA GLU A 166 10.13 14.45 -2.27
C GLU A 166 10.89 13.52 -3.23
N PRO A 167 10.26 12.44 -3.73
CA PRO A 167 10.89 11.59 -4.72
C PRO A 167 11.12 12.41 -5.99
N GLN A 168 12.38 12.49 -6.43
CA GLN A 168 12.70 13.01 -7.75
C GLN A 168 12.06 12.08 -8.78
N VAL A 169 10.99 12.54 -9.43
CA VAL A 169 10.31 11.91 -10.58
C VAL A 169 10.04 10.41 -10.39
N LEU A 170 8.77 10.08 -10.17
CA LEU A 170 8.33 8.68 -10.14
C LEU A 170 8.76 7.98 -11.46
N PRO A 171 9.49 6.86 -11.39
CA PRO A 171 9.88 6.14 -12.59
C PRO A 171 8.63 5.68 -13.35
N ARG A 172 8.58 5.88 -14.65
CA ARG A 172 7.61 5.22 -15.52
C ARG A 172 7.95 3.73 -15.49
N LEU A 173 7.21 2.97 -14.71
CA LEU A 173 7.34 1.52 -14.73
C LEU A 173 6.71 1.01 -16.02
N SER A 174 7.53 0.39 -16.86
CA SER A 174 7.03 -0.35 -18.00
C SER A 174 6.14 -1.50 -17.49
N PRO A 175 5.00 -1.79 -18.14
CA PRO A 175 4.19 -2.94 -17.78
C PRO A 175 5.04 -4.22 -17.87
N PRO A 176 4.82 -5.19 -16.96
CA PRO A 176 5.52 -6.47 -17.06
C PRO A 176 5.26 -7.10 -18.43
N ALA A 177 6.31 -7.63 -19.03
CA ALA A 177 6.20 -8.38 -20.29
C ALA A 177 5.16 -9.50 -20.10
N THR A 178 4.15 -9.50 -20.94
CA THR A 178 3.14 -10.57 -20.97
C THR A 178 3.87 -11.87 -21.26
N GLN A 179 3.95 -12.76 -20.29
CA GLN A 179 4.38 -14.12 -20.56
C GLN A 179 3.25 -14.80 -21.33
N ALA A 180 3.57 -15.21 -22.56
CA ALA A 180 2.72 -16.02 -23.42
C ALA A 180 2.56 -17.43 -22.86
#